data_8d3441aa5bd2f1d5c86ccadfcb29fdf2
#
_entry.id   8d3441aa5bd2f1d5c86ccadfcb29fdf2
#
_cell.length_a   1.000
_cell.length_b   1.000
_cell.length_c   1.000
_cell.angle_alpha   90.00
_cell.angle_beta   90.00
_cell.angle_gamma   90.00
#
_symmetry.space_group_name_H-M   'P 1'
#
loop_
_entity.id
_entity.type
_entity.pdbx_description
1 polymer ?
#
loop_
_entity_poly.entity_id
_entity_poly.type
_entity_poly.pdbx_seq_one_letter_code
_entity_poly.pdbx_strand_id
1 'polypeptide(L)'
;MAASAHIVDLVPAGSGAPLATLLKAASDELRLHILRVLAQDSFSVSELCTIFELRQSALSHHLKILIDAGLLSRRKEGTAIFYRRALAEGPLHELQEQILRHIDDTPITRSNSRGIERVQRQREDNSIAFFKGNADRFREQQELIAPWADYSEITLQLLDRLEQDAFESIVEVGVGEGWLLPDLAGRARNVTALDLSQDMLRLAQQHANHLSNVAFVQGSTDVLVQRDYQADAIVANMVLHHTPEPEKVLAEAACLLKPGGHFIVSELCAHDQAWAREHCGDLWLGFTPEQLDIWAGHAGLSLNASVFLAQRNGFQIQVQHFQRC
;
A
#
# COMPACT_ATOMS: atom_id res chain seq x y z
N MET A 1 -5.58 4.17 40.33
CA MET A 1 -5.05 4.17 38.95
C MET A 1 -3.69 3.48 38.99
N ALA A 2 -3.65 2.21 38.62
CA ALA A 2 -2.40 1.42 38.61
C ALA A 2 -1.88 1.41 37.17
N ALA A 3 -0.68 1.97 36.98
CA ALA A 3 0.04 1.89 35.72
C ALA A 3 0.48 0.42 35.52
N SER A 4 0.02 -0.19 34.41
CA SER A 4 0.46 -1.51 34.01
C SER A 4 1.90 -1.39 33.48
N ALA A 5 2.86 -1.87 34.27
CA ALA A 5 4.24 -1.99 33.81
C ALA A 5 4.33 -3.15 32.80
N HIS A 6 4.69 -2.87 31.56
CA HIS A 6 5.12 -3.88 30.62
C HIS A 6 6.46 -4.45 31.13
N ILE A 7 6.43 -5.70 31.58
CA ILE A 7 7.66 -6.46 31.85
C ILE A 7 8.24 -6.83 30.49
N VAL A 8 9.31 -6.17 30.09
CA VAL A 8 10.18 -6.63 29.02
C VAL A 8 11.02 -7.75 29.62
N ASP A 9 10.76 -8.99 29.21
CA ASP A 9 11.63 -10.12 29.55
C ASP A 9 13.02 -9.86 28.94
N LEU A 10 13.92 -9.39 29.78
CA LEU A 10 15.33 -9.23 29.44
C LEU A 10 15.95 -10.62 29.31
N VAL A 11 16.15 -11.08 28.08
CA VAL A 11 16.98 -12.26 27.82
C VAL A 11 18.38 -11.95 28.33
N PRO A 12 19.00 -12.83 29.14
CA PRO A 12 20.31 -12.55 29.74
C PRO A 12 21.35 -12.27 28.62
N ALA A 13 22.07 -11.18 28.75
CA ALA A 13 23.19 -10.84 27.89
C ALA A 13 24.23 -11.98 27.98
N GLY A 14 24.44 -12.71 26.85
CA GLY A 14 25.46 -13.74 26.76
C GLY A 14 25.01 -15.15 26.34
N SER A 15 23.71 -15.42 26.15
CA SER A 15 23.29 -16.69 25.55
C SER A 15 23.47 -16.65 24.03
N GLY A 16 24.20 -17.57 23.41
CA GLY A 16 24.27 -17.75 21.96
C GLY A 16 22.94 -18.20 21.32
N ALA A 17 21.87 -18.35 22.11
CA ALA A 17 20.56 -18.80 21.69
C ALA A 17 19.91 -17.91 20.63
N PRO A 18 19.91 -16.55 20.71
CA PRO A 18 19.33 -15.71 19.66
C PRO A 18 20.09 -15.82 18.33
N LEU A 19 21.42 -15.85 18.35
CA LEU A 19 22.24 -16.04 17.16
C LEU A 19 22.03 -17.42 16.54
N ALA A 20 22.01 -18.48 17.34
CA ALA A 20 21.74 -19.83 16.85
C ALA A 20 20.35 -19.95 16.21
N THR A 21 19.33 -19.28 16.78
CA THR A 21 17.97 -19.22 16.21
C THR A 21 17.95 -18.50 14.87
N LEU A 22 18.61 -17.36 14.74
CA LEU A 22 18.73 -16.62 13.50
C LEU A 22 19.45 -17.43 12.41
N LEU A 23 20.63 -18.02 12.74
CA LEU A 23 21.39 -18.83 11.79
C LEU A 23 20.62 -20.08 11.36
N LYS A 24 19.90 -20.73 12.28
CA LYS A 24 19.02 -21.85 11.96
C LYS A 24 17.88 -21.40 11.04
N ALA A 25 17.29 -20.22 11.24
CA ALA A 25 16.26 -19.69 10.37
C ALA A 25 16.80 -19.43 8.95
N ALA A 26 18.00 -18.88 8.81
CA ALA A 26 18.65 -18.58 7.55
C ALA A 26 19.31 -19.80 6.84
N SER A 27 19.34 -20.99 7.45
CA SER A 27 20.04 -22.17 6.92
C SER A 27 19.21 -23.06 5.98
N ASP A 28 18.03 -22.62 5.58
CA ASP A 28 17.10 -23.42 4.77
C ASP A 28 16.69 -22.64 3.51
N GLU A 29 16.85 -23.25 2.35
CA GLU A 29 16.63 -22.61 1.05
C GLU A 29 15.19 -22.10 0.86
N LEU A 30 14.19 -22.88 1.31
CA LEU A 30 12.79 -22.45 1.20
C LEU A 30 12.53 -21.22 2.06
N ARG A 31 13.10 -21.13 3.26
CA ARG A 31 12.94 -19.95 4.12
C ARG A 31 13.62 -18.70 3.52
N LEU A 32 14.77 -18.87 2.87
CA LEU A 32 15.39 -17.75 2.12
C LEU A 32 14.50 -17.29 0.98
N HIS A 33 13.89 -18.20 0.22
CA HIS A 33 12.94 -17.87 -0.84
C HIS A 33 11.68 -17.20 -0.28
N ILE A 34 11.15 -17.64 0.88
CA ILE A 34 10.03 -16.97 1.55
C ILE A 34 10.40 -15.52 1.91
N LEU A 35 11.57 -15.31 2.50
CA LEU A 35 12.07 -13.95 2.79
C LEU A 35 12.24 -13.13 1.50
N ARG A 36 12.70 -13.74 0.42
CA ARG A 36 12.85 -13.05 -0.87
C ARG A 36 11.52 -12.63 -1.49
N VAL A 37 10.51 -13.49 -1.42
CA VAL A 37 9.15 -13.20 -1.88
C VAL A 37 8.49 -12.09 -1.05
N LEU A 38 8.70 -12.11 0.27
CA LEU A 38 8.17 -11.11 1.20
C LEU A 38 9.01 -9.81 1.26
N ALA A 39 9.88 -9.57 0.28
CA ALA A 39 10.73 -8.38 0.25
C ALA A 39 9.92 -7.09 0.04
N GLN A 40 8.93 -7.15 -0.84
CA GLN A 40 8.22 -5.99 -1.34
C GLN A 40 6.72 -6.00 -1.01
N ASP A 41 6.16 -7.14 -0.62
CA ASP A 41 4.73 -7.27 -0.40
C ASP A 41 4.43 -8.16 0.82
N SER A 42 3.22 -8.01 1.34
CA SER A 42 2.64 -8.88 2.37
C SER A 42 1.72 -9.90 1.73
N PHE A 43 1.88 -11.17 2.10
CA PHE A 43 1.04 -12.25 1.60
C PHE A 43 0.38 -13.01 2.73
N SER A 44 -0.86 -13.42 2.52
CA SER A 44 -1.55 -14.36 3.42
C SER A 44 -0.95 -15.77 3.30
N VAL A 45 -1.21 -16.62 4.30
CA VAL A 45 -0.74 -18.01 4.24
C VAL A 45 -1.27 -18.76 3.01
N SER A 46 -2.50 -18.49 2.59
CA SER A 46 -3.11 -19.10 1.41
C SER A 46 -2.44 -18.64 0.11
N GLU A 47 -2.11 -17.36 0.01
CA GLU A 47 -1.37 -16.81 -1.12
C GLU A 47 0.05 -17.35 -1.19
N LEU A 48 0.76 -17.43 -0.05
CA LEU A 48 2.06 -18.08 0.01
C LEU A 48 1.99 -19.56 -0.39
N CYS A 49 0.92 -20.30 -0.04
CA CYS A 49 0.70 -21.65 -0.52
C CYS A 49 0.57 -21.69 -2.07
N THR A 50 -0.08 -20.70 -2.66
CA THR A 50 -0.20 -20.57 -4.13
C THR A 50 1.15 -20.23 -4.76
N ILE A 51 1.93 -19.32 -4.17
CA ILE A 51 3.25 -18.89 -4.68
C ILE A 51 4.24 -20.04 -4.65
N PHE A 52 4.30 -20.79 -3.56
CA PHE A 52 5.28 -21.87 -3.37
C PHE A 52 4.77 -23.25 -3.80
N GLU A 53 3.50 -23.36 -4.18
CA GLU A 53 2.84 -24.64 -4.52
C GLU A 53 2.94 -25.67 -3.39
N LEU A 54 2.85 -25.19 -2.14
CA LEU A 54 2.98 -25.99 -0.92
C LEU A 54 1.66 -26.06 -0.13
N ARG A 55 1.50 -27.13 0.63
CA ARG A 55 0.40 -27.24 1.58
C ARG A 55 0.64 -26.33 2.78
N GLN A 56 -0.44 -25.79 3.34
CA GLN A 56 -0.40 -24.86 4.48
C GLN A 56 0.36 -25.42 5.69
N SER A 57 0.22 -26.72 5.98
CA SER A 57 0.90 -27.35 7.12
C SER A 57 2.44 -27.29 7.00
N ALA A 58 2.98 -27.50 5.79
CA ALA A 58 4.41 -27.42 5.54
C ALA A 58 4.90 -25.96 5.65
N LEU A 59 4.18 -25.02 5.03
CA LEU A 59 4.55 -23.61 5.00
C LEU A 59 4.49 -22.98 6.40
N SER A 60 3.45 -23.29 7.19
CA SER A 60 3.26 -22.73 8.54
C SER A 60 4.43 -23.03 9.48
N HIS A 61 5.08 -24.18 9.32
CA HIS A 61 6.28 -24.52 10.10
C HIS A 61 7.45 -23.58 9.77
N HIS A 62 7.70 -23.31 8.48
CA HIS A 62 8.76 -22.41 8.04
C HIS A 62 8.49 -20.96 8.46
N LEU A 63 7.24 -20.51 8.32
CA LEU A 63 6.82 -19.17 8.75
C LEU A 63 7.01 -18.97 10.25
N LYS A 64 6.69 -19.99 11.07
CA LYS A 64 6.91 -19.92 12.51
C LYS A 64 8.38 -19.77 12.86
N ILE A 65 9.27 -20.53 12.22
CA ILE A 65 10.72 -20.43 12.48
C ILE A 65 11.23 -19.02 12.14
N LEU A 66 10.76 -18.43 11.05
CA LEU A 66 11.15 -17.07 10.64
C LEU A 66 10.62 -16.00 11.59
N ILE A 67 9.40 -16.17 12.14
CA ILE A 67 8.85 -15.29 13.17
C ILE A 67 9.66 -15.38 14.45
N ASP A 68 9.93 -16.61 14.92
CA ASP A 68 10.70 -16.87 16.15
C ASP A 68 12.13 -16.30 16.05
N ALA A 69 12.67 -16.14 14.84
CA ALA A 69 13.96 -15.51 14.56
C ALA A 69 13.87 -13.97 14.36
N GLY A 70 12.69 -13.37 14.42
CA GLY A 70 12.48 -11.94 14.24
C GLY A 70 12.67 -11.45 12.79
N LEU A 71 12.63 -12.36 11.79
CA LEU A 71 12.76 -12.02 10.36
C LEU A 71 11.41 -11.80 9.68
N LEU A 72 10.30 -12.22 10.29
CA LEU A 72 8.95 -11.97 9.85
C LEU A 72 8.08 -11.44 10.99
N SER A 73 7.17 -10.56 10.65
CA SER A 73 6.00 -10.22 11.44
C SER A 73 4.74 -10.79 10.82
N ARG A 74 3.72 -10.94 11.64
CA ARG A 74 2.38 -11.34 11.17
C ARG A 74 1.34 -10.34 11.64
N ARG A 75 0.38 -10.05 10.78
CA ARG A 75 -0.80 -9.25 11.09
C ARG A 75 -2.04 -10.07 10.81
N LYS A 76 -2.94 -10.16 11.77
CA LYS A 76 -4.25 -10.77 11.56
C LYS A 76 -5.17 -9.72 10.95
N GLU A 77 -5.80 -10.04 9.84
CA GLU A 77 -6.76 -9.20 9.16
C GLU A 77 -8.01 -10.03 8.86
N GLY A 78 -9.08 -9.80 9.63
CA GLY A 78 -10.28 -10.64 9.58
C GLY A 78 -9.97 -12.10 9.92
N THR A 79 -10.25 -13.00 8.98
CA THR A 79 -9.95 -14.45 9.07
C THR A 79 -8.57 -14.80 8.53
N ALA A 80 -7.91 -13.90 7.80
CA ALA A 80 -6.61 -14.13 7.20
C ALA A 80 -5.46 -13.67 8.11
N ILE A 81 -4.29 -14.32 7.95
CA ILE A 81 -3.05 -13.91 8.60
C ILE A 81 -2.07 -13.57 7.47
N PHE A 82 -1.66 -12.32 7.43
CA PHE A 82 -0.66 -11.80 6.51
C PHE A 82 0.71 -11.81 7.14
N TYR A 83 1.71 -12.10 6.32
CA TYR A 83 3.11 -12.13 6.71
C TYR A 83 3.87 -11.08 5.90
N ARG A 84 4.81 -10.41 6.56
CA ARG A 84 5.74 -9.48 5.95
C ARG A 84 7.11 -9.60 6.59
N ARG A 85 8.15 -9.13 5.92
CA ARG A 85 9.45 -8.98 6.55
C ARG A 85 9.38 -8.06 7.76
N ALA A 86 10.18 -8.35 8.75
CA ALA A 86 10.42 -7.51 9.90
C ALA A 86 11.88 -7.60 10.30
N LEU A 87 12.38 -6.53 10.92
CA LEU A 87 13.66 -6.54 11.61
C LEU A 87 13.37 -6.37 13.08
N ALA A 88 13.81 -7.32 13.90
CA ALA A 88 13.71 -7.19 15.35
C ALA A 88 14.71 -6.15 15.84
N GLU A 89 14.28 -5.25 16.71
CA GLU A 89 15.20 -4.41 17.45
C GLU A 89 16.08 -5.25 18.37
N GLY A 90 17.38 -4.93 18.46
CA GLY A 90 18.27 -5.64 19.36
C GLY A 90 19.67 -5.88 18.79
N PRO A 91 20.49 -6.66 19.50
CA PRO A 91 21.92 -6.84 19.19
C PRO A 91 22.19 -7.56 17.86
N LEU A 92 21.20 -8.21 17.25
CA LEU A 92 21.33 -8.90 15.97
C LEU A 92 20.72 -8.13 14.79
N HIS A 93 20.22 -6.91 15.00
CA HIS A 93 19.57 -6.10 13.99
C HIS A 93 20.44 -5.92 12.73
N GLU A 94 21.68 -5.50 12.90
CA GLU A 94 22.63 -5.30 11.80
C GLU A 94 22.89 -6.59 11.01
N LEU A 95 23.03 -7.73 11.69
CA LEU A 95 23.23 -9.01 11.05
C LEU A 95 21.97 -9.47 10.29
N GLN A 96 20.79 -9.26 10.85
CA GLN A 96 19.52 -9.52 10.16
C GLN A 96 19.40 -8.69 8.89
N GLU A 97 19.71 -7.40 8.96
CA GLU A 97 19.71 -6.49 7.82
C GLU A 97 20.68 -6.95 6.72
N GLN A 98 21.90 -7.35 7.08
CA GLN A 98 22.88 -7.88 6.11
C GLN A 98 22.38 -9.17 5.44
N ILE A 99 21.77 -10.08 6.19
CA ILE A 99 21.16 -11.30 5.64
C ILE A 99 20.07 -10.94 4.63
N LEU A 100 19.17 -10.01 4.98
CA LEU A 100 18.07 -9.61 4.08
C LEU A 100 18.58 -8.92 2.82
N ARG A 101 19.60 -8.06 2.90
CA ARG A 101 20.23 -7.45 1.72
C ARG A 101 20.78 -8.51 0.76
N HIS A 102 21.49 -9.52 1.27
CA HIS A 102 22.01 -10.60 0.42
C HIS A 102 20.91 -11.45 -0.22
N ILE A 103 19.78 -11.61 0.49
CA ILE A 103 18.60 -12.28 -0.06
C ILE A 103 17.99 -11.44 -1.19
N ASP A 104 18.01 -10.12 -1.08
CA ASP A 104 17.47 -9.21 -2.10
C ASP A 104 18.25 -9.24 -3.42
N ASP A 105 19.54 -9.51 -3.35
CA ASP A 105 20.39 -9.73 -4.54
C ASP A 105 20.10 -11.07 -5.23
N THR A 106 19.37 -11.98 -4.57
CA THR A 106 19.05 -13.30 -5.13
C THR A 106 17.83 -13.20 -6.07
N PRO A 107 17.92 -13.67 -7.31
CA PRO A 107 16.78 -13.69 -8.22
C PRO A 107 15.61 -14.52 -7.68
N ILE A 108 14.39 -14.01 -7.82
CA ILE A 108 13.19 -14.80 -7.57
C ILE A 108 13.11 -15.93 -8.62
N THR A 109 12.82 -17.14 -8.20
CA THR A 109 12.68 -18.26 -9.14
C THR A 109 11.52 -18.02 -10.11
N ARG A 110 11.60 -18.55 -11.34
CA ARG A 110 10.53 -18.42 -12.33
C ARG A 110 9.19 -18.99 -11.83
N SER A 111 9.22 -20.04 -10.99
CA SER A 111 8.01 -20.61 -10.40
C SER A 111 7.38 -19.63 -9.43
N ASN A 112 8.16 -19.07 -8.49
CA ASN A 112 7.67 -18.12 -7.51
C ASN A 112 7.18 -16.82 -8.17
N SER A 113 7.88 -16.32 -9.20
CA SER A 113 7.44 -15.15 -9.97
C SER A 113 6.04 -15.36 -10.57
N ARG A 114 5.82 -16.51 -11.24
CA ARG A 114 4.50 -16.87 -11.76
C ARG A 114 3.44 -17.03 -10.67
N GLY A 115 3.85 -17.51 -9.50
CA GLY A 115 2.97 -17.62 -8.32
C GLY A 115 2.54 -16.25 -7.82
N ILE A 116 3.47 -15.31 -7.72
CA ILE A 116 3.21 -13.90 -7.35
C ILE A 116 2.23 -13.28 -8.37
N GLU A 117 2.53 -13.38 -9.67
CA GLU A 117 1.67 -12.84 -10.72
C GLU A 117 0.23 -13.41 -10.66
N ARG A 118 0.08 -14.70 -10.33
CA ARG A 118 -1.25 -15.30 -10.12
C ARG A 118 -2.00 -14.69 -8.96
N VAL A 119 -1.33 -14.49 -7.83
CA VAL A 119 -1.93 -13.88 -6.63
C VAL A 119 -2.32 -12.43 -6.90
N GLN A 120 -1.43 -11.66 -7.52
CA GLN A 120 -1.70 -10.26 -7.86
C GLN A 120 -2.88 -10.13 -8.81
N ARG A 121 -2.93 -10.94 -9.86
CA ARG A 121 -4.07 -10.98 -10.78
C ARG A 121 -5.36 -11.37 -10.09
N GLN A 122 -5.32 -12.34 -9.18
CA GLN A 122 -6.51 -12.71 -8.40
C GLN A 122 -7.01 -11.57 -7.50
N ARG A 123 -6.10 -10.82 -6.88
CA ARG A 123 -6.44 -9.63 -6.09
C ARG A 123 -7.08 -8.56 -6.98
N GLU A 124 -6.49 -8.31 -8.15
CA GLU A 124 -7.02 -7.35 -9.13
C GLU A 124 -8.42 -7.75 -9.62
N ASP A 125 -8.59 -9.00 -10.03
CA ASP A 125 -9.89 -9.54 -10.47
C ASP A 125 -10.96 -9.41 -9.38
N ASN A 126 -10.59 -9.69 -8.13
CA ASN A 126 -11.49 -9.55 -6.98
C ASN A 126 -11.90 -8.09 -6.76
N SER A 127 -10.96 -7.15 -6.84
CA SER A 127 -11.21 -5.71 -6.72
C SER A 127 -12.15 -5.23 -7.84
N ILE A 128 -11.83 -5.54 -9.09
CA ILE A 128 -12.69 -5.17 -10.25
C ILE A 128 -14.09 -5.75 -10.10
N ALA A 129 -14.21 -7.03 -9.70
CA ALA A 129 -15.51 -7.69 -9.51
C ALA A 129 -16.32 -7.03 -8.38
N PHE A 130 -15.67 -6.62 -7.30
CA PHE A 130 -16.32 -5.92 -6.21
C PHE A 130 -16.89 -4.57 -6.69
N PHE A 131 -16.09 -3.74 -7.33
CA PHE A 131 -16.53 -2.43 -7.81
C PHE A 131 -17.62 -2.53 -8.89
N LYS A 132 -17.55 -3.54 -9.78
CA LYS A 132 -18.57 -3.79 -10.77
C LYS A 132 -19.93 -4.12 -10.15
N GLY A 133 -19.96 -4.85 -9.05
CA GLY A 133 -21.20 -5.22 -8.36
C GLY A 133 -21.74 -4.17 -7.38
N ASN A 134 -20.92 -3.23 -6.93
CA ASN A 134 -21.22 -2.31 -5.83
C ASN A 134 -21.07 -0.81 -6.20
N ALA A 135 -20.83 -0.47 -7.46
CA ALA A 135 -20.56 0.91 -7.89
C ALA A 135 -21.62 1.91 -7.37
N ASP A 136 -22.93 1.55 -7.46
CA ASP A 136 -24.04 2.43 -7.03
C ASP A 136 -24.13 2.61 -5.50
N ARG A 137 -23.47 1.73 -4.71
CA ARG A 137 -23.47 1.78 -3.23
C ARG A 137 -22.12 2.11 -2.65
N PHE A 138 -21.11 2.22 -3.48
CA PHE A 138 -19.72 2.39 -3.04
C PHE A 138 -19.57 3.62 -2.14
N ARG A 139 -20.18 4.75 -2.51
CA ARG A 139 -20.16 5.95 -1.71
C ARG A 139 -20.76 5.77 -0.33
N GLU A 140 -21.94 5.15 -0.24
CA GLU A 140 -22.61 4.92 1.05
C GLU A 140 -21.71 4.08 1.98
N GLN A 141 -20.96 3.13 1.42
CA GLN A 141 -20.06 2.26 2.16
C GLN A 141 -18.78 2.99 2.57
N GLN A 142 -18.22 3.79 1.70
CA GLN A 142 -17.06 4.65 1.99
C GLN A 142 -17.39 5.68 3.08
N GLU A 143 -18.57 6.28 3.05
CA GLU A 143 -19.00 7.25 4.07
C GLU A 143 -19.18 6.60 5.46
N LEU A 144 -19.36 5.27 5.54
CA LEU A 144 -19.31 4.56 6.82
C LEU A 144 -17.89 4.50 7.43
N ILE A 145 -16.87 4.60 6.60
CA ILE A 145 -15.48 4.64 7.02
C ILE A 145 -15.11 6.09 7.35
N ALA A 146 -15.25 6.98 6.36
CA ALA A 146 -14.93 8.40 6.51
C ALA A 146 -15.70 9.26 5.50
N PRO A 147 -16.24 10.41 5.92
CA PRO A 147 -16.83 11.36 5.00
C PRO A 147 -15.80 11.85 3.98
N TRP A 148 -16.17 11.83 2.70
CA TRP A 148 -15.29 12.27 1.62
C TRP A 148 -14.75 13.68 1.84
N ALA A 149 -15.59 14.58 2.36
CA ALA A 149 -15.23 15.98 2.61
C ALA A 149 -14.02 16.12 3.58
N ASP A 150 -13.87 15.21 4.54
CA ASP A 150 -12.85 15.34 5.58
C ASP A 150 -11.43 15.22 4.99
N TYR A 151 -11.17 14.22 4.15
CA TYR A 151 -9.84 13.99 3.60
C TYR A 151 -9.61 14.74 2.29
N SER A 152 -10.64 14.99 1.49
CA SER A 152 -10.50 15.77 0.25
C SER A 152 -10.13 17.23 0.53
N GLU A 153 -10.70 17.83 1.57
CA GLU A 153 -10.34 19.19 1.99
C GLU A 153 -8.86 19.30 2.34
N ILE A 154 -8.30 18.33 3.07
CA ILE A 154 -6.87 18.32 3.42
C ILE A 154 -6.01 18.12 2.17
N THR A 155 -6.41 17.23 1.27
CA THR A 155 -5.72 17.03 -0.02
C THR A 155 -5.65 18.33 -0.81
N LEU A 156 -6.76 19.05 -0.93
CA LEU A 156 -6.81 20.34 -1.62
C LEU A 156 -5.99 21.42 -0.93
N GLN A 157 -6.05 21.49 0.41
CA GLN A 157 -5.22 22.43 1.18
C GLN A 157 -3.73 22.17 1.00
N LEU A 158 -3.31 20.92 0.87
CA LEU A 158 -1.91 20.58 0.59
C LEU A 158 -1.53 21.00 -0.83
N LEU A 159 -2.38 20.77 -1.84
CA LEU A 159 -2.16 21.26 -3.20
C LEU A 159 -2.05 22.79 -3.25
N ASP A 160 -2.94 23.51 -2.55
CA ASP A 160 -2.97 24.97 -2.53
C ASP A 160 -1.76 25.60 -1.82
N ARG A 161 -1.05 24.83 -0.97
CA ARG A 161 0.20 25.28 -0.33
C ARG A 161 1.44 25.14 -1.20
N LEU A 162 1.32 24.39 -2.32
CA LEU A 162 2.41 24.29 -3.27
C LEU A 162 2.53 25.61 -4.02
N GLU A 163 3.72 26.21 -4.05
CA GLU A 163 3.98 27.52 -4.66
C GLU A 163 3.95 27.45 -6.19
N GLN A 164 2.75 27.20 -6.75
CA GLN A 164 2.52 27.15 -8.19
C GLN A 164 1.25 27.94 -8.54
N ASP A 165 1.34 28.82 -9.53
CA ASP A 165 0.20 29.58 -10.03
C ASP A 165 -0.87 28.67 -10.66
N ALA A 166 -0.46 27.60 -11.34
CA ALA A 166 -1.29 26.52 -11.86
C ALA A 166 -0.42 25.31 -12.24
N PHE A 167 -0.91 24.11 -12.03
CA PHE A 167 -0.28 22.89 -12.52
C PHE A 167 -0.47 22.75 -14.04
N GLU A 168 0.54 22.30 -14.74
CA GLU A 168 0.39 21.91 -16.15
C GLU A 168 -0.40 20.59 -16.24
N SER A 169 -0.13 19.66 -15.31
CA SER A 169 -0.74 18.33 -15.33
C SER A 169 -0.88 17.75 -13.91
N ILE A 170 -2.10 17.32 -13.58
CA ILE A 170 -2.39 16.51 -12.38
C ILE A 170 -2.94 15.14 -12.81
N VAL A 171 -2.50 14.08 -12.12
CA VAL A 171 -3.09 12.74 -12.25
C VAL A 171 -3.85 12.40 -10.96
N GLU A 172 -5.09 11.96 -11.08
CA GLU A 172 -5.84 11.34 -10.01
C GLU A 172 -5.84 9.82 -10.22
N VAL A 173 -5.27 9.09 -9.27
CA VAL A 173 -5.20 7.62 -9.26
C VAL A 173 -6.37 7.08 -8.44
N GLY A 174 -7.17 6.19 -9.06
CA GLY A 174 -8.39 5.67 -8.44
C GLY A 174 -9.46 6.75 -8.32
N VAL A 175 -9.84 7.31 -9.48
CA VAL A 175 -10.79 8.45 -9.52
C VAL A 175 -12.16 8.15 -8.92
N GLY A 176 -12.55 6.87 -8.83
CA GLY A 176 -13.85 6.46 -8.32
C GLY A 176 -15.00 7.16 -9.08
N GLU A 177 -15.91 7.80 -8.33
CA GLU A 177 -17.03 8.56 -8.91
C GLU A 177 -16.64 9.96 -9.43
N GLY A 178 -15.37 10.39 -9.25
CA GLY A 178 -14.85 11.63 -9.82
C GLY A 178 -15.21 12.92 -9.06
N TRP A 179 -15.48 12.82 -7.77
CA TRP A 179 -15.89 13.98 -6.96
C TRP A 179 -14.81 15.05 -6.81
N LEU A 180 -13.53 14.68 -6.86
CA LEU A 180 -12.42 15.63 -6.76
C LEU A 180 -12.10 16.32 -8.11
N LEU A 181 -12.55 15.76 -9.23
CA LEU A 181 -12.21 16.25 -10.56
C LEU A 181 -12.50 17.74 -10.80
N PRO A 182 -13.65 18.31 -10.35
CA PRO A 182 -13.91 19.74 -10.52
C PRO A 182 -12.85 20.63 -9.83
N ASP A 183 -12.42 20.24 -8.63
CA ASP A 183 -11.43 20.96 -7.86
C ASP A 183 -10.03 20.86 -8.48
N LEU A 184 -9.66 19.67 -8.98
CA LEU A 184 -8.39 19.46 -9.69
C LEU A 184 -8.39 20.18 -11.04
N ALA A 185 -9.50 20.14 -11.78
CA ALA A 185 -9.64 20.81 -13.06
C ALA A 185 -9.51 22.35 -12.94
N GLY A 186 -9.92 22.92 -11.80
CA GLY A 186 -9.72 24.34 -11.51
C GLY A 186 -8.26 24.71 -11.18
N ARG A 187 -7.41 23.74 -10.83
CA ARG A 187 -6.01 23.93 -10.42
C ARG A 187 -4.99 23.54 -11.49
N ALA A 188 -5.39 22.79 -12.50
CA ALA A 188 -4.50 22.30 -13.54
C ALA A 188 -5.01 22.61 -14.95
N ARG A 189 -4.06 22.74 -15.90
CA ARG A 189 -4.42 22.83 -17.32
C ARG A 189 -4.96 21.51 -17.85
N ASN A 190 -4.40 20.39 -17.38
CA ASN A 190 -4.80 19.04 -17.78
C ASN A 190 -4.93 18.15 -16.53
N VAL A 191 -6.02 17.42 -16.44
CA VAL A 191 -6.24 16.40 -15.41
C VAL A 191 -6.38 15.04 -16.09
N THR A 192 -5.64 14.04 -15.62
CA THR A 192 -5.82 12.64 -16.03
C THR A 192 -6.47 11.87 -14.91
N ALA A 193 -7.68 11.39 -15.14
CA ALA A 193 -8.47 10.57 -14.24
C ALA A 193 -8.24 9.08 -14.55
N LEU A 194 -7.61 8.35 -13.65
CA LEU A 194 -7.21 6.95 -13.82
C LEU A 194 -8.02 6.05 -12.91
N ASP A 195 -8.62 4.98 -13.46
CA ASP A 195 -9.28 3.94 -12.67
C ASP A 195 -9.24 2.59 -13.40
N LEU A 196 -9.16 1.49 -12.64
CA LEU A 196 -9.25 0.13 -13.17
C LEU A 196 -10.67 -0.23 -13.61
N SER A 197 -11.67 0.32 -12.91
CA SER A 197 -13.08 0.01 -13.13
C SER A 197 -13.69 0.90 -14.21
N GLN A 198 -14.13 0.27 -15.31
CA GLN A 198 -14.88 0.95 -16.37
C GLN A 198 -16.18 1.58 -15.84
N ASP A 199 -16.84 0.95 -14.86
CA ASP A 199 -18.08 1.46 -14.27
C ASP A 199 -17.82 2.72 -13.46
N MET A 200 -16.71 2.78 -12.68
CA MET A 200 -16.29 3.98 -11.96
C MET A 200 -15.92 5.11 -12.93
N LEU A 201 -15.17 4.83 -13.98
CA LEU A 201 -14.86 5.83 -15.00
C LEU A 201 -16.13 6.38 -15.67
N ARG A 202 -17.14 5.54 -15.91
CA ARG A 202 -18.43 5.98 -16.47
C ARG A 202 -19.15 6.94 -15.52
N LEU A 203 -19.16 6.66 -14.20
CA LEU A 203 -19.71 7.55 -13.19
C LEU A 203 -18.93 8.87 -13.12
N ALA A 204 -17.60 8.79 -13.07
CA ALA A 204 -16.73 9.97 -13.09
C ALA A 204 -16.97 10.85 -14.33
N GLN A 205 -17.12 10.24 -15.52
CA GLN A 205 -17.45 10.95 -16.76
C GLN A 205 -18.81 11.65 -16.67
N GLN A 206 -19.80 11.04 -16.03
CA GLN A 206 -21.11 11.67 -15.83
C GLN A 206 -21.03 12.89 -14.93
N HIS A 207 -20.29 12.80 -13.82
CA HIS A 207 -20.09 13.91 -12.89
C HIS A 207 -19.24 15.04 -13.48
N ALA A 208 -18.23 14.72 -14.26
CA ALA A 208 -17.27 15.66 -14.82
C ALA A 208 -17.52 16.00 -16.30
N ASN A 209 -18.71 15.73 -16.86
CA ASN A 209 -19.04 15.91 -18.27
C ASN A 209 -18.94 17.36 -18.75
N HIS A 210 -18.98 18.32 -17.84
CA HIS A 210 -18.86 19.75 -18.10
C HIS A 210 -17.41 20.26 -18.11
N LEU A 211 -16.44 19.41 -17.75
CA LEU A 211 -15.02 19.75 -17.68
C LEU A 211 -14.34 19.39 -19.01
N SER A 212 -13.70 20.36 -19.63
CA SER A 212 -13.06 20.19 -20.94
C SER A 212 -11.59 19.76 -20.86
N ASN A 213 -10.98 19.85 -19.67
CA ASN A 213 -9.57 19.58 -19.42
C ASN A 213 -9.32 18.28 -18.64
N VAL A 214 -10.29 17.36 -18.59
CA VAL A 214 -10.19 16.06 -17.94
C VAL A 214 -10.14 14.95 -18.98
N ALA A 215 -9.09 14.13 -18.94
CA ALA A 215 -8.93 12.92 -19.73
C ALA A 215 -9.15 11.68 -18.85
N PHE A 216 -9.94 10.73 -19.31
CA PHE A 216 -10.24 9.48 -18.60
C PHE A 216 -9.43 8.33 -19.18
N VAL A 217 -8.72 7.59 -18.33
CA VAL A 217 -7.86 6.47 -18.71
C VAL A 217 -8.23 5.26 -17.88
N GLN A 218 -8.59 4.17 -18.55
CA GLN A 218 -8.79 2.89 -17.87
C GLN A 218 -7.47 2.16 -17.71
N GLY A 219 -7.13 1.76 -16.49
CA GLY A 219 -5.94 1.00 -16.14
C GLY A 219 -5.37 1.38 -14.78
N SER A 220 -4.24 0.78 -14.46
CA SER A 220 -3.42 1.17 -13.31
C SER A 220 -2.34 2.18 -13.73
N THR A 221 -1.53 2.63 -12.78
CA THR A 221 -0.46 3.61 -13.00
C THR A 221 0.54 3.18 -14.07
N ASP A 222 0.74 1.87 -14.27
CA ASP A 222 1.63 1.29 -15.29
C ASP A 222 1.27 1.72 -16.72
N VAL A 223 -0.02 1.92 -17.03
CA VAL A 223 -0.48 2.39 -18.36
C VAL A 223 0.06 3.77 -18.68
N LEU A 224 0.19 4.65 -17.69
CA LEU A 224 0.77 5.97 -17.86
C LEU A 224 2.30 5.90 -17.93
N VAL A 225 2.93 5.03 -17.12
CA VAL A 225 4.38 4.79 -17.19
C VAL A 225 4.80 4.31 -18.58
N GLN A 226 4.05 3.36 -19.15
CA GLN A 226 4.31 2.86 -20.52
C GLN A 226 4.16 3.94 -21.61
N ARG A 227 3.48 5.04 -21.33
CA ARG A 227 3.29 6.19 -22.24
C ARG A 227 4.29 7.33 -21.98
N ASP A 228 5.27 7.11 -21.10
CA ASP A 228 6.23 8.14 -20.67
C ASP A 228 5.53 9.43 -20.17
N TYR A 229 4.34 9.28 -19.53
CA TYR A 229 3.57 10.41 -19.04
C TYR A 229 4.30 11.11 -17.88
N GLN A 230 4.21 12.45 -17.83
CA GLN A 230 4.83 13.24 -16.78
C GLN A 230 3.82 14.21 -16.17
N ALA A 231 3.74 14.23 -14.84
CA ALA A 231 2.82 15.07 -14.08
C ALA A 231 3.57 15.97 -13.10
N ASP A 232 2.99 17.14 -12.83
CA ASP A 232 3.48 18.03 -11.76
C ASP A 232 3.01 17.54 -10.39
N ALA A 233 1.80 17.02 -10.33
CA ALA A 233 1.26 16.42 -9.12
C ALA A 233 0.46 15.14 -9.41
N ILE A 234 0.47 14.23 -8.46
CA ILE A 234 -0.37 13.02 -8.44
C ILE A 234 -1.14 13.02 -7.13
N VAL A 235 -2.41 12.65 -7.20
CA VAL A 235 -3.29 12.50 -6.06
C VAL A 235 -3.85 11.08 -6.03
N ALA A 236 -3.84 10.44 -4.86
CA ALA A 236 -4.44 9.14 -4.62
C ALA A 236 -5.24 9.20 -3.31
N ASN A 237 -6.56 9.19 -3.41
CA ASN A 237 -7.43 9.31 -2.26
C ASN A 237 -8.17 8.00 -2.00
N MET A 238 -7.92 7.36 -0.85
CA MET A 238 -8.60 6.15 -0.41
C MET A 238 -8.57 5.04 -1.47
N VAL A 239 -7.41 4.82 -2.07
CA VAL A 239 -7.26 3.88 -3.20
C VAL A 239 -6.23 2.78 -2.95
N LEU A 240 -5.15 3.05 -2.20
CA LEU A 240 -4.06 2.08 -2.04
C LEU A 240 -4.53 0.79 -1.35
N HIS A 241 -5.48 0.89 -0.42
CA HIS A 241 -6.02 -0.28 0.27
C HIS A 241 -6.89 -1.18 -0.63
N HIS A 242 -7.24 -0.72 -1.84
CA HIS A 242 -7.90 -1.50 -2.87
C HIS A 242 -6.94 -2.04 -3.94
N THR A 243 -5.66 -1.63 -3.92
CA THR A 243 -4.70 -2.04 -4.94
C THR A 243 -3.99 -3.35 -4.57
N PRO A 244 -3.72 -4.25 -5.53
CA PRO A 244 -2.98 -5.49 -5.27
C PRO A 244 -1.57 -5.25 -4.74
N GLU A 245 -0.89 -4.21 -5.24
CA GLU A 245 0.51 -3.88 -4.99
C GLU A 245 0.68 -2.39 -4.65
N PRO A 246 0.33 -1.95 -3.42
CA PRO A 246 0.38 -0.53 -3.06
C PRO A 246 1.79 0.08 -3.16
N GLU A 247 2.85 -0.65 -2.79
CA GLU A 247 4.23 -0.17 -2.95
C GLU A 247 4.60 0.12 -4.42
N LYS A 248 4.13 -0.72 -5.34
CA LYS A 248 4.32 -0.51 -6.78
C LYS A 248 3.64 0.76 -7.27
N VAL A 249 2.45 1.07 -6.76
CA VAL A 249 1.76 2.33 -7.09
C VAL A 249 2.59 3.54 -6.71
N LEU A 250 3.24 3.52 -5.52
CA LEU A 250 4.15 4.60 -5.11
C LEU A 250 5.37 4.70 -6.03
N ALA A 251 5.97 3.56 -6.40
CA ALA A 251 7.11 3.52 -7.31
C ALA A 251 6.76 4.05 -8.71
N GLU A 252 5.61 3.67 -9.24
CA GLU A 252 5.12 4.13 -10.54
C GLU A 252 4.73 5.62 -10.48
N ALA A 253 4.09 6.08 -9.38
CA ALA A 253 3.82 7.50 -9.17
C ALA A 253 5.13 8.33 -9.17
N ALA A 254 6.18 7.85 -8.51
CA ALA A 254 7.48 8.51 -8.54
C ALA A 254 8.06 8.60 -9.97
N CYS A 255 7.89 7.55 -10.79
CA CYS A 255 8.31 7.58 -12.20
C CYS A 255 7.52 8.59 -13.03
N LEU A 256 6.21 8.74 -12.74
CA LEU A 256 5.30 9.65 -13.44
C LEU A 256 5.49 11.12 -13.04
N LEU A 257 6.04 11.41 -11.88
CA LEU A 257 6.26 12.77 -11.44
C LEU A 257 7.45 13.40 -12.17
N LYS A 258 7.35 14.66 -12.53
CA LYS A 258 8.49 15.48 -12.92
C LYS A 258 9.46 15.64 -11.74
N PRO A 259 10.76 15.96 -11.96
CA PRO A 259 11.66 16.33 -10.87
C PRO A 259 11.05 17.47 -10.03
N GLY A 260 11.04 17.32 -8.71
CA GLY A 260 10.37 18.26 -7.80
C GLY A 260 8.84 18.15 -7.75
N GLY A 261 8.23 17.23 -8.51
CA GLY A 261 6.79 17.00 -8.52
C GLY A 261 6.28 16.39 -7.22
N HIS A 262 4.95 16.43 -7.01
CA HIS A 262 4.33 16.18 -5.72
C HIS A 262 3.37 14.97 -5.78
N PHE A 263 3.42 14.11 -4.78
CA PHE A 263 2.45 13.02 -4.59
C PHE A 263 1.71 13.22 -3.27
N ILE A 264 0.40 13.39 -3.34
CA ILE A 264 -0.47 13.49 -2.16
C ILE A 264 -1.31 12.23 -2.07
N VAL A 265 -1.21 11.54 -0.95
CA VAL A 265 -1.95 10.32 -0.69
C VAL A 265 -2.78 10.46 0.58
N SER A 266 -4.09 10.22 0.45
CA SER A 266 -5.00 10.08 1.59
C SER A 266 -5.33 8.60 1.75
N GLU A 267 -5.08 8.04 2.95
CA GLU A 267 -5.20 6.60 3.16
C GLU A 267 -5.63 6.26 4.60
N LEU A 268 -6.20 5.10 4.79
CA LEU A 268 -6.51 4.57 6.10
C LEU A 268 -5.23 4.25 6.87
N CYS A 269 -5.16 4.70 8.12
CA CYS A 269 -4.20 4.13 9.06
C CYS A 269 -4.56 2.67 9.33
N ALA A 270 -3.55 1.85 9.65
CA ALA A 270 -3.76 0.44 9.95
C ALA A 270 -4.78 0.24 11.08
N HIS A 271 -5.78 -0.61 10.85
CA HIS A 271 -6.89 -0.90 11.75
C HIS A 271 -7.23 -2.39 11.78
N ASP A 272 -8.13 -2.82 12.67
CA ASP A 272 -8.56 -4.22 12.83
C ASP A 272 -10.04 -4.46 12.46
N GLN A 273 -10.71 -3.49 11.86
CA GLN A 273 -12.12 -3.56 11.50
C GLN A 273 -12.33 -4.42 10.25
N ALA A 274 -12.47 -5.73 10.45
CA ALA A 274 -12.52 -6.73 9.36
C ALA A 274 -13.73 -6.57 8.41
N TRP A 275 -14.81 -5.90 8.85
CA TRP A 275 -15.99 -5.66 8.03
C TRP A 275 -15.72 -4.81 6.78
N ALA A 276 -14.67 -3.96 6.82
CA ALA A 276 -14.29 -3.14 5.68
C ALA A 276 -13.94 -4.00 4.44
N ARG A 277 -13.34 -5.17 4.62
CA ARG A 277 -13.10 -6.11 3.52
C ARG A 277 -14.37 -6.60 2.83
N GLU A 278 -15.38 -6.94 3.63
CA GLU A 278 -16.61 -7.55 3.13
C GLU A 278 -17.54 -6.49 2.51
N HIS A 279 -17.57 -5.28 3.08
CA HIS A 279 -18.52 -4.26 2.70
C HIS A 279 -17.91 -3.18 1.79
N CYS A 280 -16.62 -2.88 1.94
CA CYS A 280 -15.95 -1.85 1.15
C CYS A 280 -14.97 -2.42 0.11
N GLY A 281 -14.70 -3.74 0.13
CA GLY A 281 -13.79 -4.36 -0.84
C GLY A 281 -12.32 -4.12 -0.56
N ASP A 282 -11.96 -3.78 0.68
CA ASP A 282 -10.60 -3.52 1.06
C ASP A 282 -9.74 -4.78 0.93
N LEU A 283 -8.67 -4.71 0.19
CA LEU A 283 -7.63 -5.75 0.16
C LEU A 283 -6.74 -5.65 1.41
N TRP A 284 -6.52 -4.44 1.88
CA TRP A 284 -5.68 -4.11 3.03
C TRP A 284 -6.50 -3.33 4.07
N LEU A 285 -6.29 -3.64 5.35
CA LEU A 285 -6.92 -2.88 6.44
C LEU A 285 -6.04 -1.68 6.83
N GLY A 286 -5.79 -0.79 5.87
CA GLY A 286 -4.97 0.39 6.02
C GLY A 286 -3.47 0.11 6.21
N PHE A 287 -2.68 1.17 6.31
CA PHE A 287 -1.22 1.13 6.39
C PHE A 287 -0.71 1.96 7.55
N THR A 288 0.42 1.57 8.15
CA THR A 288 1.06 2.45 9.12
C THR A 288 1.74 3.63 8.39
N PRO A 289 1.86 4.81 9.04
CA PRO A 289 2.55 5.95 8.44
C PRO A 289 3.98 5.61 8.03
N GLU A 290 4.67 4.84 8.85
CA GLU A 290 6.05 4.40 8.60
C GLU A 290 6.13 3.48 7.39
N GLN A 291 5.11 2.67 7.14
CA GLN A 291 5.06 1.78 5.97
C GLN A 291 4.97 2.58 4.67
N LEU A 292 4.11 3.60 4.62
CA LEU A 292 4.01 4.48 3.45
C LEU A 292 5.31 5.29 3.23
N ASP A 293 5.93 5.78 4.31
CA ASP A 293 7.18 6.53 4.24
C ASP A 293 8.35 5.67 3.74
N ILE A 294 8.45 4.42 4.21
CA ILE A 294 9.44 3.45 3.72
C ILE A 294 9.26 3.18 2.22
N TRP A 295 8.05 2.91 1.77
CA TRP A 295 7.76 2.65 0.35
C TRP A 295 8.04 3.87 -0.52
N ALA A 296 7.66 5.06 -0.05
CA ALA A 296 7.96 6.32 -0.71
C ALA A 296 9.48 6.55 -0.82
N GLY A 297 10.22 6.30 0.27
CA GLY A 297 11.69 6.40 0.29
C GLY A 297 12.36 5.45 -0.71
N HIS A 298 11.90 4.19 -0.80
CA HIS A 298 12.38 3.24 -1.81
C HIS A 298 12.12 3.72 -3.24
N ALA A 299 11.04 4.47 -3.46
CA ALA A 299 10.68 5.05 -4.75
C ALA A 299 11.42 6.38 -5.07
N GLY A 300 12.25 6.90 -4.15
CA GLY A 300 12.93 8.19 -4.32
C GLY A 300 12.03 9.39 -4.06
N LEU A 301 11.00 9.21 -3.22
CA LEU A 301 10.13 10.27 -2.74
C LEU A 301 10.51 10.63 -1.31
N SER A 302 10.44 11.91 -0.96
CA SER A 302 10.67 12.42 0.40
C SER A 302 9.37 12.93 1.02
N LEU A 303 9.11 12.60 2.28
CA LEU A 303 7.95 13.06 3.03
C LEU A 303 8.11 14.54 3.41
N ASN A 304 7.17 15.39 2.98
CA ASN A 304 7.16 16.82 3.29
C ASN A 304 6.12 17.21 4.34
N ALA A 305 4.97 16.52 4.35
CA ALA A 305 3.91 16.78 5.33
C ALA A 305 3.10 15.52 5.62
N SER A 306 2.59 15.44 6.85
CA SER A 306 1.68 14.37 7.27
C SER A 306 0.59 14.96 8.16
N VAL A 307 -0.67 14.63 7.86
CA VAL A 307 -1.86 15.07 8.60
C VAL A 307 -2.68 13.84 8.98
N PHE A 308 -3.19 13.82 10.20
CA PHE A 308 -4.00 12.70 10.70
C PHE A 308 -5.40 13.18 11.10
N LEU A 309 -6.41 12.43 10.68
CA LEU A 309 -7.82 12.71 10.96
C LEU A 309 -8.44 11.51 11.68
N ALA A 310 -8.73 11.68 12.95
CA ALA A 310 -9.43 10.65 13.74
C ALA A 310 -10.93 10.68 13.47
N GLN A 311 -11.51 9.54 13.11
CA GLN A 311 -12.95 9.37 12.91
C GLN A 311 -13.63 8.87 14.18
N ARG A 312 -14.90 9.22 14.37
CA ARG A 312 -15.68 8.82 15.57
C ARG A 312 -15.97 7.30 15.62
N ASN A 313 -15.89 6.62 14.50
CA ASN A 313 -16.14 5.19 14.34
C ASN A 313 -14.89 4.32 14.58
N GLY A 314 -13.76 4.93 15.00
CA GLY A 314 -12.52 4.24 15.31
C GLY A 314 -11.54 4.12 14.13
N PHE A 315 -11.90 4.60 12.94
CA PHE A 315 -10.94 4.76 11.85
C PHE A 315 -10.07 6.01 12.05
N GLN A 316 -8.91 5.99 11.47
CA GLN A 316 -8.04 7.15 11.33
C GLN A 316 -7.56 7.23 9.88
N ILE A 317 -7.60 8.43 9.32
CA ILE A 317 -7.06 8.72 7.99
C ILE A 317 -5.72 9.42 8.17
N GLN A 318 -4.78 9.10 7.33
CA GLN A 318 -3.54 9.83 7.13
C GLN A 318 -3.54 10.46 5.75
N VAL A 319 -3.15 11.72 5.68
CA VAL A 319 -2.89 12.42 4.42
C VAL A 319 -1.41 12.77 4.41
N GLN A 320 -0.68 12.18 3.49
CA GLN A 320 0.76 12.37 3.37
C GLN A 320 1.10 13.06 2.04
N HIS A 321 2.01 14.01 2.10
CA HIS A 321 2.54 14.71 0.96
C HIS A 321 4.01 14.35 0.78
N PHE A 322 4.30 13.73 -0.34
CA PHE A 322 5.65 13.37 -0.77
C PHE A 322 6.09 14.25 -1.94
N GLN A 323 7.39 14.41 -2.10
CA GLN A 323 8.00 15.12 -3.21
C GLN A 323 9.06 14.25 -3.88
N ARG A 324 9.10 14.26 -5.20
CA ARG A 324 10.14 13.60 -5.98
C ARG A 324 11.45 14.42 -5.85
N CYS A 325 12.52 13.75 -5.40
CA CYS A 325 13.86 14.32 -5.30
C CYS A 325 14.46 14.67 -6.66
#